data_8c53d07012d6ec25e072130bc17b95bb
#
_entry.id   8c53d07012d6ec25e072130bc17b95bb
#
_cell.length_a   1.000
_cell.length_b   1.000
_cell.length_c   1.000
_cell.angle_alpha   90.00
_cell.angle_beta   90.00
_cell.angle_gamma   90.00
#
_symmetry.space_group_name_H-M   'P 1'
#
loop_
_entity.id
_entity.type
_entity.pdbx_description
1 polymer ?
#
loop_
_entity_poly.entity_id
_entity_poly.type
_entity_poly.pdbx_seq_one_letter_code
_entity_poly.pdbx_strand_id
1 'polypeptide(L)'
;ENAYAQLMAEGYIYSLPKKGYFVADISTSVLENTTNTFFPATDAPVTEVPVTQKPYFADFVSNSITADNFPFSIWAKIIREVISEECDALMTNPPAGGIPELRNAIAQYLFQFRGMKVDPAQIIIGAGTEYLYGLLIQLLGNNNTFGVEDPGYRKIAQIYNSHRANCKHIPLDNYGVELGALEESGADIIHISPSHHY
;
A
#
# COMPACT_ATOMS: atom_id res chain seq x y z
N GLU A 1 39.72 17.71 -8.25
CA GLU A 1 40.37 16.56 -7.60
C GLU A 1 39.41 15.83 -6.64
N ASN A 2 38.62 16.53 -5.82
CA ASN A 2 37.72 15.88 -4.85
C ASN A 2 36.64 15.00 -5.49
N ALA A 3 36.05 15.37 -6.63
CA ALA A 3 35.02 14.60 -7.29
C ALA A 3 35.53 13.23 -7.80
N TYR A 4 36.74 13.18 -8.36
CA TYR A 4 37.35 11.92 -8.80
C TYR A 4 37.74 11.03 -7.61
N ALA A 5 38.21 11.61 -6.51
CA ALA A 5 38.51 10.88 -5.30
C ALA A 5 37.24 10.24 -4.70
N GLN A 6 36.14 10.95 -4.71
CA GLN A 6 34.84 10.45 -4.26
C GLN A 6 34.34 9.32 -5.15
N LEU A 7 34.35 9.48 -6.47
CA LEU A 7 33.93 8.44 -7.40
C LEU A 7 34.80 7.18 -7.33
N MET A 8 36.11 7.32 -7.01
CA MET A 8 36.98 6.17 -6.75
C MET A 8 36.62 5.49 -5.42
N ALA A 9 36.37 6.25 -4.36
CA ALA A 9 35.99 5.71 -3.06
C ALA A 9 34.65 4.96 -3.11
N GLU A 10 33.73 5.42 -3.94
CA GLU A 10 32.43 4.78 -4.18
C GLU A 10 32.49 3.63 -5.21
N GLY A 11 33.64 3.39 -5.82
CA GLY A 11 33.85 2.28 -6.76
C GLY A 11 33.30 2.50 -8.17
N TYR A 12 32.88 3.71 -8.53
CA TYR A 12 32.37 4.01 -9.87
C TYR A 12 33.46 4.16 -10.93
N ILE A 13 34.65 4.55 -10.52
CA ILE A 13 35.84 4.65 -11.39
C ILE A 13 37.05 4.05 -10.71
N TYR A 14 38.01 3.60 -11.52
CA TYR A 14 39.33 3.17 -11.06
C TYR A 14 40.43 3.85 -11.87
N SER A 15 41.60 4.00 -11.27
CA SER A 15 42.76 4.65 -11.88
C SER A 15 43.81 3.61 -12.26
N LEU A 16 44.35 3.70 -13.48
CA LEU A 16 45.52 2.94 -13.91
C LEU A 16 46.71 3.86 -14.05
N PRO A 17 47.89 3.51 -13.47
CA PRO A 17 49.07 4.32 -13.57
C PRO A 17 49.46 4.61 -15.02
N LYS A 18 49.64 5.90 -15.34
CA LYS A 18 50.01 6.41 -16.67
C LYS A 18 48.93 6.21 -17.76
N LYS A 19 47.73 5.69 -17.43
CA LYS A 19 46.65 5.45 -18.40
C LYS A 19 45.37 6.28 -18.12
N GLY A 20 45.23 6.85 -16.91
CA GLY A 20 44.11 7.69 -16.54
C GLY A 20 43.00 6.98 -15.76
N TYR A 21 41.79 7.55 -15.77
CA TYR A 21 40.62 7.03 -15.06
C TYR A 21 39.73 6.26 -16.00
N PHE A 22 39.17 5.18 -15.52
CA PHE A 22 38.24 4.31 -16.24
C PHE A 22 36.98 4.11 -15.42
N VAL A 23 35.82 4.02 -16.09
CA VAL A 23 34.56 3.69 -15.43
C VAL A 23 34.55 2.20 -15.06
N ALA A 24 34.24 1.89 -13.81
CA ALA A 24 34.07 0.53 -13.36
C ALA A 24 32.78 -0.07 -13.95
N ASP A 25 32.85 -1.33 -14.37
CA ASP A 25 31.65 -2.05 -14.80
C ASP A 25 30.90 -2.53 -13.56
N ILE A 26 29.87 -1.75 -13.18
CA ILE A 26 29.07 -1.98 -11.96
C ILE A 26 28.08 -3.14 -12.16
N SER A 27 27.80 -3.52 -13.41
CA SER A 27 26.81 -4.53 -13.72
C SER A 27 27.20 -5.95 -13.35
N THR A 28 28.49 -6.24 -13.23
CA THR A 28 28.98 -7.59 -12.93
C THR A 28 29.33 -7.83 -11.45
N SER A 29 29.65 -6.80 -10.68
CA SER A 29 30.13 -6.99 -9.30
C SER A 29 29.06 -7.22 -8.25
N VAL A 30 27.80 -6.88 -8.53
CA VAL A 30 26.68 -7.07 -7.59
C VAL A 30 26.03 -8.44 -7.76
N LEU A 31 26.16 -9.07 -8.93
CA LEU A 31 25.49 -10.34 -9.22
C LEU A 31 26.38 -11.58 -9.00
N GLU A 32 27.71 -11.47 -9.09
CA GLU A 32 28.60 -12.63 -8.94
C GLU A 32 28.92 -12.98 -7.48
N ASN A 33 28.76 -12.05 -6.53
CA ASN A 33 29.04 -12.33 -5.11
C ASN A 33 27.83 -12.81 -4.30
N THR A 34 26.65 -12.94 -4.91
CA THR A 34 25.42 -13.43 -4.24
C THR A 34 25.06 -14.86 -4.57
N THR A 35 25.83 -15.58 -5.39
CA THR A 35 25.51 -16.96 -5.77
C THR A 35 26.10 -18.04 -4.88
N ASN A 36 26.81 -17.69 -3.81
CA ASN A 36 27.28 -18.73 -2.88
C ASN A 36 27.07 -18.34 -1.42
N THR A 37 26.26 -19.15 -0.78
CA THR A 37 26.04 -19.28 0.65
C THR A 37 24.99 -18.33 1.26
N PHE A 38 23.76 -18.82 1.40
CA PHE A 38 23.01 -18.76 2.66
C PHE A 38 21.63 -19.43 2.60
N PHE A 39 21.20 -19.91 1.44
CA PHE A 39 20.00 -20.74 1.43
C PHE A 39 20.31 -22.07 0.72
N PRO A 40 20.11 -23.24 1.36
CA PRO A 40 20.08 -24.47 0.61
C PRO A 40 18.98 -24.31 -0.45
N ALA A 41 19.35 -24.46 -1.71
CA ALA A 41 18.38 -24.52 -2.79
C ALA A 41 17.40 -25.65 -2.45
N THR A 42 16.23 -25.29 -1.98
CA THR A 42 15.11 -26.23 -1.96
C THR A 42 14.78 -26.44 -3.44
N ASP A 43 15.07 -27.63 -3.96
CA ASP A 43 14.68 -28.08 -5.29
C ASP A 43 13.14 -28.18 -5.48
N ALA A 44 12.38 -27.40 -4.77
CA ALA A 44 10.97 -27.23 -5.04
C ALA A 44 10.86 -26.34 -6.29
N PRO A 45 10.35 -26.86 -7.42
CA PRO A 45 10.13 -26.04 -8.59
C PRO A 45 9.21 -24.88 -8.18
N VAL A 46 9.73 -23.66 -8.22
CA VAL A 46 8.89 -22.47 -8.17
C VAL A 46 8.06 -22.52 -9.44
N THR A 47 6.87 -23.07 -9.33
CA THR A 47 5.90 -23.07 -10.43
C THR A 47 5.47 -21.61 -10.58
N GLU A 48 6.15 -20.88 -11.46
CA GLU A 48 5.62 -19.62 -11.93
C GLU A 48 4.25 -19.93 -12.53
N VAL A 49 3.21 -19.50 -11.84
CA VAL A 49 1.86 -19.54 -12.39
C VAL A 49 1.89 -18.59 -13.59
N PRO A 50 1.82 -19.07 -14.83
CA PRO A 50 1.84 -18.18 -15.97
C PRO A 50 0.59 -17.31 -15.88
N VAL A 51 0.79 -16.00 -15.61
CA VAL A 51 -0.26 -15.01 -15.71
C VAL A 51 -0.58 -14.87 -17.19
N THR A 52 -1.40 -15.77 -17.72
CA THR A 52 -1.98 -15.63 -19.05
C THR A 52 -2.95 -14.45 -18.99
N GLN A 53 -2.44 -13.25 -19.25
CA GLN A 53 -3.29 -12.12 -19.52
C GLN A 53 -4.01 -12.36 -20.84
N LYS A 54 -5.23 -12.90 -20.77
CA LYS A 54 -6.12 -12.86 -21.93
C LYS A 54 -6.46 -11.37 -22.17
N PRO A 55 -6.29 -10.85 -23.39
CA PRO A 55 -6.71 -9.49 -23.69
C PRO A 55 -8.25 -9.46 -23.64
N TYR A 56 -8.77 -8.90 -22.58
CA TYR A 56 -10.21 -8.63 -22.47
C TYR A 56 -10.54 -7.34 -23.24
N PHE A 57 -11.72 -7.29 -23.86
CA PHE A 57 -12.25 -6.05 -24.44
C PHE A 57 -12.38 -4.94 -23.37
N ALA A 58 -12.79 -5.30 -22.17
CA ALA A 58 -12.82 -4.43 -21.00
C ALA A 58 -12.45 -5.25 -19.76
N ASP A 59 -11.59 -4.70 -18.93
CA ASP A 59 -11.19 -5.28 -17.66
C ASP A 59 -11.73 -4.43 -16.51
N PHE A 60 -12.71 -4.96 -15.77
CA PHE A 60 -13.33 -4.33 -14.61
C PHE A 60 -12.72 -4.81 -13.29
N VAL A 61 -11.72 -5.67 -13.33
CA VAL A 61 -11.10 -6.29 -12.13
C VAL A 61 -9.81 -5.59 -11.73
N SER A 62 -9.10 -5.00 -12.70
CA SER A 62 -7.72 -4.53 -12.48
C SER A 62 -7.59 -3.27 -11.65
N ASN A 63 -8.66 -2.56 -11.30
CA ASN A 63 -8.61 -1.25 -10.62
C ASN A 63 -7.55 -0.29 -11.23
N SER A 64 -7.23 -0.47 -12.51
CA SER A 64 -6.24 0.34 -13.19
C SER A 64 -6.86 1.64 -13.69
N ILE A 65 -6.12 2.73 -13.51
CA ILE A 65 -6.48 4.04 -14.07
C ILE A 65 -5.67 4.29 -15.34
N THR A 66 -6.28 4.88 -16.35
CA THR A 66 -5.53 5.29 -17.56
C THR A 66 -4.63 6.48 -17.25
N ALA A 67 -3.46 6.51 -17.88
CA ALA A 67 -2.46 7.56 -17.66
C ALA A 67 -3.03 8.97 -17.91
N ASP A 68 -3.94 9.11 -18.85
CA ASP A 68 -4.57 10.39 -19.21
C ASP A 68 -5.46 10.96 -18.10
N ASN A 69 -5.95 10.12 -17.20
CA ASN A 69 -6.82 10.51 -16.09
C ASN A 69 -6.03 10.89 -14.83
N PHE A 70 -4.70 10.76 -14.83
CA PHE A 70 -3.88 11.12 -13.69
C PHE A 70 -3.01 12.35 -14.00
N PRO A 71 -3.04 13.40 -13.18
CA PRO A 71 -2.32 14.66 -13.42
C PRO A 71 -0.83 14.53 -13.05
N PHE A 72 -0.06 13.73 -13.78
CA PHE A 72 1.34 13.44 -13.50
C PHE A 72 2.23 14.68 -13.38
N SER A 73 1.99 15.72 -14.19
CA SER A 73 2.79 16.95 -14.15
C SER A 73 2.61 17.71 -12.83
N ILE A 74 1.38 17.78 -12.34
CA ILE A 74 1.05 18.41 -11.05
C ILE A 74 1.64 17.58 -9.92
N TRP A 75 1.47 16.26 -9.95
CA TRP A 75 2.02 15.34 -8.98
C TRP A 75 3.54 15.44 -8.88
N ALA A 76 4.24 15.41 -10.01
CA ALA A 76 5.69 15.54 -10.05
C ALA A 76 6.20 16.90 -9.55
N LYS A 77 5.44 17.98 -9.78
CA LYS A 77 5.75 19.30 -9.23
C LYS A 77 5.67 19.28 -7.70
N ILE A 78 4.54 18.80 -7.15
CA ILE A 78 4.32 18.74 -5.70
C ILE A 78 5.37 17.87 -5.00
N ILE A 79 5.71 16.70 -5.56
CA ILE A 79 6.75 15.84 -4.99
C ILE A 79 8.10 16.57 -4.91
N ARG A 80 8.51 17.26 -5.97
CA ARG A 80 9.78 18.01 -5.98
C ARG A 80 9.79 19.15 -4.98
N GLU A 81 8.67 19.85 -4.84
CA GLU A 81 8.49 20.94 -3.89
C GLU A 81 8.66 20.42 -2.45
N VAL A 82 7.91 19.37 -2.08
CA VAL A 82 7.99 18.74 -0.76
C VAL A 82 9.40 18.20 -0.46
N ILE A 83 10.05 17.52 -1.41
CA ILE A 83 11.41 17.02 -1.21
C ILE A 83 12.41 18.17 -0.98
N SER A 84 12.21 19.31 -1.65
CA SER A 84 13.13 20.46 -1.54
C SER A 84 12.93 21.25 -0.23
N GLU A 85 11.70 21.34 0.26
CA GLU A 85 11.33 22.19 1.39
C GLU A 85 11.32 21.43 2.72
N GLU A 86 10.99 20.13 2.70
CA GLU A 86 10.74 19.32 3.89
C GLU A 86 11.73 18.15 4.04
N CYS A 87 12.93 18.24 3.47
CA CYS A 87 13.87 17.13 3.45
C CYS A 87 14.22 16.60 4.85
N ASP A 88 14.36 17.45 5.85
CA ASP A 88 14.67 17.04 7.23
C ASP A 88 13.50 16.30 7.88
N ALA A 89 12.27 16.76 7.65
CA ALA A 89 11.07 16.12 8.14
C ALA A 89 10.88 14.73 7.50
N LEU A 90 11.20 14.59 6.21
CA LEU A 90 11.12 13.30 5.49
C LEU A 90 12.11 12.25 6.01
N MET A 91 13.22 12.66 6.66
CA MET A 91 14.21 11.76 7.24
C MET A 91 13.87 11.32 8.67
N THR A 92 12.78 11.84 9.24
CA THR A 92 12.35 11.47 10.59
C THR A 92 11.17 10.50 10.57
N ASN A 93 11.11 9.62 11.56
CA ASN A 93 9.95 8.73 11.70
C ASN A 93 8.70 9.54 12.05
N PRO A 94 7.59 9.37 11.33
CA PRO A 94 6.35 10.04 11.67
C PRO A 94 5.80 9.54 13.02
N PRO A 95 4.98 10.35 13.72
CA PRO A 95 4.22 9.88 14.86
C PRO A 95 3.36 8.66 14.53
N ALA A 96 3.09 7.78 15.51
CA ALA A 96 2.35 6.53 15.31
C ALA A 96 0.97 6.70 14.62
N GLY A 97 0.31 7.85 14.81
CA GLY A 97 -0.97 8.16 14.15
C GLY A 97 -0.82 8.83 12.78
N GLY A 98 0.40 9.03 12.29
CA GLY A 98 0.69 9.80 11.07
C GLY A 98 0.99 11.28 11.34
N ILE A 99 1.52 11.98 10.33
CA ILE A 99 1.92 13.38 10.46
C ILE A 99 0.72 14.29 10.71
N PRO A 100 0.85 15.27 11.63
CA PRO A 100 -0.27 16.15 12.02
C PRO A 100 -0.85 16.94 10.84
N GLU A 101 -0.01 17.39 9.92
CA GLU A 101 -0.39 18.18 8.74
C GLU A 101 -1.38 17.39 7.86
N LEU A 102 -1.11 16.12 7.60
CA LEU A 102 -2.00 15.27 6.81
C LEU A 102 -3.32 15.00 7.55
N ARG A 103 -3.26 14.73 8.86
CA ARG A 103 -4.47 14.53 9.67
C ARG A 103 -5.36 15.78 9.70
N ASN A 104 -4.76 16.96 9.85
CA ASN A 104 -5.47 18.24 9.76
C ASN A 104 -6.10 18.46 8.38
N ALA A 105 -5.37 18.18 7.30
CA ALA A 105 -5.88 18.29 5.94
C ALA A 105 -7.05 17.35 5.69
N ILE A 106 -7.00 16.11 6.19
CA ILE A 106 -8.10 15.15 6.11
C ILE A 106 -9.31 15.63 6.91
N ALA A 107 -9.12 16.13 8.14
CA ALA A 107 -10.21 16.66 8.97
C ALA A 107 -10.92 17.83 8.27
N GLN A 108 -10.16 18.75 7.67
CA GLN A 108 -10.70 19.86 6.89
C GLN A 108 -11.48 19.38 5.65
N TYR A 109 -10.91 18.42 4.91
CA TYR A 109 -11.58 17.81 3.76
C TYR A 109 -12.92 17.16 4.16
N LEU A 110 -12.93 16.36 5.23
CA LEU A 110 -14.15 15.72 5.73
C LEU A 110 -15.21 16.76 6.13
N PHE A 111 -14.78 17.84 6.76
CA PHE A 111 -15.69 18.94 7.11
C PHE A 111 -16.27 19.64 5.87
N GLN A 112 -15.41 20.00 4.92
CA GLN A 112 -15.83 20.76 3.72
C GLN A 112 -16.71 19.94 2.76
N PHE A 113 -16.36 18.68 2.53
CA PHE A 113 -17.03 17.87 1.50
C PHE A 113 -18.05 16.88 2.04
N ARG A 114 -18.03 16.57 3.35
CA ARG A 114 -18.93 15.60 3.97
C ARG A 114 -19.70 16.15 5.17
N GLY A 115 -19.42 17.38 5.59
CA GLY A 115 -20.04 17.98 6.78
C GLY A 115 -19.63 17.32 8.10
N MET A 116 -18.61 16.46 8.07
CA MET A 116 -18.17 15.69 9.22
C MET A 116 -17.16 16.48 10.06
N LYS A 117 -17.48 16.77 11.31
CA LYS A 117 -16.54 17.35 12.29
C LYS A 117 -15.76 16.21 12.95
N VAL A 118 -14.49 16.09 12.62
CA VAL A 118 -13.58 15.08 13.17
C VAL A 118 -12.38 15.79 13.79
N ASP A 119 -12.01 15.40 15.01
CA ASP A 119 -10.75 15.87 15.61
C ASP A 119 -9.58 15.18 14.87
N PRO A 120 -8.55 15.93 14.43
CA PRO A 120 -7.36 15.32 13.82
C PRO A 120 -6.73 14.21 14.68
N ALA A 121 -6.87 14.26 16.01
CA ALA A 121 -6.40 13.21 16.91
C ALA A 121 -7.15 11.86 16.74
N GLN A 122 -8.34 11.87 16.16
CA GLN A 122 -9.15 10.68 15.86
C GLN A 122 -8.79 10.06 14.50
N ILE A 123 -7.91 10.69 13.73
CA ILE A 123 -7.49 10.23 12.40
C ILE A 123 -6.18 9.46 12.53
N ILE A 124 -6.17 8.23 12.05
CA ILE A 124 -4.99 7.37 12.00
C ILE A 124 -4.60 7.14 10.55
N ILE A 125 -3.34 7.42 10.23
CA ILE A 125 -2.75 7.16 8.92
C ILE A 125 -1.96 5.86 8.99
N GLY A 126 -2.23 4.95 8.07
CA GLY A 126 -1.55 3.66 8.02
C GLY A 126 -1.04 3.31 6.62
N ALA A 127 -0.25 2.26 6.53
CA ALA A 127 0.35 1.75 5.31
C ALA A 127 -0.65 0.97 4.43
N GLY A 128 -1.78 1.60 4.10
CA GLY A 128 -2.83 1.03 3.28
C GLY A 128 -3.95 0.36 4.07
N THR A 129 -5.01 0.03 3.37
CA THR A 129 -6.27 -0.44 3.95
C THR A 129 -6.13 -1.78 4.66
N GLU A 130 -5.31 -2.69 4.14
CA GLU A 130 -5.08 -4.01 4.73
C GLU A 130 -4.43 -3.89 6.12
N TYR A 131 -3.43 -3.03 6.25
CA TYR A 131 -2.81 -2.72 7.54
C TYR A 131 -3.80 -2.15 8.54
N LEU A 132 -4.64 -1.19 8.11
CA LEU A 132 -5.65 -0.56 8.96
C LEU A 132 -6.72 -1.55 9.42
N TYR A 133 -7.16 -2.46 8.56
CA TYR A 133 -8.09 -3.52 8.96
C TYR A 133 -7.45 -4.48 9.97
N GLY A 134 -6.17 -4.81 9.80
CA GLY A 134 -5.43 -5.58 10.79
C GLY A 134 -5.41 -4.90 12.16
N LEU A 135 -5.18 -3.59 12.21
CA LEU A 135 -5.24 -2.81 13.45
C LEU A 135 -6.65 -2.79 14.05
N LEU A 136 -7.69 -2.65 13.24
CA LEU A 136 -9.08 -2.69 13.70
C LEU A 136 -9.43 -4.04 14.32
N ILE A 137 -9.02 -5.14 13.70
CA ILE A 137 -9.24 -6.49 14.26
C ILE A 137 -8.52 -6.66 15.59
N GLN A 138 -7.28 -6.17 15.71
CA GLN A 138 -6.54 -6.21 16.97
C GLN A 138 -7.21 -5.38 18.07
N LEU A 139 -7.74 -4.21 17.71
CA LEU A 139 -8.43 -3.32 18.65
C LEU A 139 -9.77 -3.90 19.11
N LEU A 140 -10.57 -4.43 18.20
CA LEU A 140 -11.91 -4.93 18.46
C LEU A 140 -11.90 -6.36 19.00
N GLY A 141 -10.84 -7.10 18.76
CA GLY A 141 -10.69 -8.52 19.09
C GLY A 141 -11.20 -9.44 17.98
N ASN A 142 -10.48 -10.52 17.75
CA ASN A 142 -10.80 -11.52 16.73
C ASN A 142 -11.90 -12.51 17.15
N ASN A 143 -12.38 -12.44 18.37
CA ASN A 143 -13.51 -13.25 18.84
C ASN A 143 -14.87 -12.75 18.34
N ASN A 144 -14.91 -11.51 17.84
CA ASN A 144 -16.12 -10.94 17.24
C ASN A 144 -16.40 -11.54 15.86
N THR A 145 -17.68 -11.60 15.52
CA THR A 145 -18.15 -11.97 14.19
C THR A 145 -18.31 -10.72 13.34
N PHE A 146 -17.54 -10.65 12.24
CA PHE A 146 -17.60 -9.55 11.30
C PHE A 146 -18.55 -9.88 10.14
N GLY A 147 -19.58 -9.07 9.94
CA GLY A 147 -20.43 -9.12 8.77
C GLY A 147 -19.83 -8.29 7.64
N VAL A 148 -19.80 -8.82 6.44
CA VAL A 148 -19.37 -8.14 5.21
C VAL A 148 -20.44 -8.25 4.16
N GLU A 149 -20.55 -7.21 3.32
CA GLU A 149 -21.50 -7.17 2.21
C GLU A 149 -21.26 -8.29 1.18
N ASP A 150 -22.35 -8.86 0.64
CA ASP A 150 -22.30 -9.84 -0.45
C ASP A 150 -23.41 -9.54 -1.48
N PRO A 151 -23.08 -9.12 -2.71
CA PRO A 151 -21.72 -8.96 -3.26
C PRO A 151 -20.94 -7.79 -2.62
N GLY A 152 -19.63 -7.98 -2.46
CA GLY A 152 -18.73 -7.00 -1.85
C GLY A 152 -17.27 -7.24 -2.21
N TYR A 153 -16.37 -6.49 -1.62
CA TYR A 153 -14.93 -6.65 -1.85
C TYR A 153 -14.40 -7.97 -1.27
N ARG A 154 -14.08 -8.93 -2.13
CA ARG A 154 -13.53 -10.23 -1.73
C ARG A 154 -12.30 -10.12 -0.83
N LYS A 155 -11.46 -9.09 -1.06
CA LYS A 155 -10.23 -8.89 -0.28
C LYS A 155 -10.52 -8.61 1.20
N ILE A 156 -11.63 -7.95 1.50
CA ILE A 156 -12.03 -7.66 2.89
C ILE A 156 -12.25 -8.95 3.67
N ALA A 157 -13.07 -9.87 3.15
CA ALA A 157 -13.29 -11.16 3.78
C ALA A 157 -11.99 -11.98 3.91
N GLN A 158 -11.09 -11.90 2.92
CA GLN A 158 -9.78 -12.55 2.98
C GLN A 158 -8.91 -12.00 4.12
N ILE A 159 -8.94 -10.66 4.36
CA ILE A 159 -8.20 -10.04 5.45
C ILE A 159 -8.74 -10.51 6.80
N TYR A 160 -10.05 -10.50 7.01
CA TYR A 160 -10.66 -11.01 8.24
C TYR A 160 -10.27 -12.48 8.49
N ASN A 161 -10.39 -13.32 7.48
CA ASN A 161 -10.02 -14.74 7.56
C ASN A 161 -8.53 -14.95 7.86
N SER A 162 -7.63 -14.15 7.27
CA SER A 162 -6.19 -14.24 7.53
C SER A 162 -5.82 -13.93 8.98
N HIS A 163 -6.59 -13.06 9.63
CA HIS A 163 -6.46 -12.74 11.05
C HIS A 163 -7.26 -13.71 11.97
N ARG A 164 -7.83 -14.78 11.39
CA ARG A 164 -8.66 -15.76 12.11
C ARG A 164 -9.90 -15.14 12.77
N ALA A 165 -10.35 -13.99 12.27
CA ALA A 165 -11.62 -13.40 12.68
C ALA A 165 -12.78 -14.14 11.99
N ASN A 166 -13.87 -14.36 12.70
CA ASN A 166 -15.05 -14.97 12.12
C ASN A 166 -15.71 -13.97 11.17
N CYS A 167 -15.92 -14.37 9.90
CA CYS A 167 -16.45 -13.49 8.85
C CYS A 167 -17.71 -14.13 8.24
N LYS A 168 -18.80 -13.35 8.20
CA LYS A 168 -20.07 -13.75 7.59
C LYS A 168 -20.43 -12.82 6.44
N HIS A 169 -20.90 -13.41 5.34
CA HIS A 169 -21.39 -12.71 4.19
C HIS A 169 -22.87 -12.37 4.37
N ILE A 170 -23.19 -11.09 4.25
CA ILE A 170 -24.55 -10.55 4.44
C ILE A 170 -25.05 -10.09 3.07
N PRO A 171 -26.17 -10.63 2.55
CA PRO A 171 -26.70 -10.25 1.25
C PRO A 171 -27.14 -8.78 1.22
N LEU A 172 -27.11 -8.20 0.02
CA LEU A 172 -27.62 -6.86 -0.25
C LEU A 172 -28.99 -6.92 -0.88
N ASP A 173 -29.85 -5.97 -0.53
CA ASP A 173 -31.09 -5.65 -1.21
C ASP A 173 -30.96 -4.35 -2.03
N ASN A 174 -32.06 -3.80 -2.50
CA ASN A 174 -32.09 -2.55 -3.28
C ASN A 174 -31.69 -1.30 -2.49
N TYR A 175 -31.58 -1.39 -1.17
CA TYR A 175 -31.33 -0.27 -0.26
C TYR A 175 -29.99 -0.39 0.48
N GLY A 176 -29.33 -1.53 0.39
CA GLY A 176 -28.07 -1.83 1.06
C GLY A 176 -28.07 -3.21 1.69
N VAL A 177 -27.53 -3.33 2.89
CA VAL A 177 -27.48 -4.61 3.62
C VAL A 177 -28.87 -5.04 4.02
N GLU A 178 -29.25 -6.28 3.69
CA GLU A 178 -30.54 -6.85 4.07
C GLU A 178 -30.62 -7.02 5.59
N LEU A 179 -31.54 -6.28 6.23
CA LEU A 179 -31.63 -6.22 7.67
C LEU A 179 -31.99 -7.55 8.33
N GLY A 180 -32.89 -8.35 7.71
CA GLY A 180 -33.26 -9.66 8.22
C GLY A 180 -32.06 -10.62 8.27
N ALA A 181 -31.32 -10.69 7.17
CA ALA A 181 -30.10 -11.51 7.09
C ALA A 181 -29.02 -11.01 8.04
N LEU A 182 -28.92 -9.70 8.25
CA LEU A 182 -27.98 -9.13 9.23
C LEU A 182 -28.34 -9.58 10.66
N GLU A 183 -29.59 -9.48 11.06
CA GLU A 183 -30.06 -9.91 12.39
C GLU A 183 -29.83 -11.41 12.61
N GLU A 184 -30.14 -12.24 11.62
CA GLU A 184 -29.93 -13.69 11.66
C GLU A 184 -28.44 -14.08 11.65
N SER A 185 -27.57 -13.25 11.12
CA SER A 185 -26.14 -13.53 11.04
C SER A 185 -25.48 -13.61 12.40
N GLY A 186 -25.99 -12.88 13.40
CA GLY A 186 -25.35 -12.70 14.68
C GLY A 186 -23.99 -12.00 14.60
N ALA A 187 -23.82 -11.12 13.60
CA ALA A 187 -22.61 -10.31 13.48
C ALA A 187 -22.56 -9.24 14.57
N ASP A 188 -21.41 -9.17 15.26
CA ASP A 188 -21.17 -8.15 16.28
C ASP A 188 -20.74 -6.82 15.65
N ILE A 189 -20.08 -6.90 14.50
CA ILE A 189 -19.50 -5.78 13.80
C ILE A 189 -19.86 -5.92 12.31
N ILE A 190 -20.34 -4.85 11.70
CA ILE A 190 -20.60 -4.83 10.26
C ILE A 190 -19.62 -3.93 9.52
N HIS A 191 -19.08 -4.44 8.43
CA HIS A 191 -18.26 -3.70 7.49
C HIS A 191 -19.08 -3.37 6.26
N ILE A 192 -19.31 -2.10 6.02
CA ILE A 192 -20.08 -1.60 4.90
C ILE A 192 -19.28 -0.65 4.02
N SER A 193 -19.61 -0.59 2.73
CA SER A 193 -19.01 0.31 1.74
C SER A 193 -20.10 1.15 1.07
N PRO A 194 -20.65 2.19 1.74
CA PRO A 194 -21.89 2.86 1.35
C PRO A 194 -21.86 3.51 -0.05
N SER A 195 -20.69 3.82 -0.57
CA SER A 195 -20.51 4.47 -1.89
C SER A 195 -20.03 3.51 -2.97
N HIS A 196 -20.03 2.21 -2.71
CA HIS A 196 -19.50 1.19 -3.60
C HIS A 196 -20.53 0.09 -3.86
N HIS A 197 -21.71 0.49 -4.32
CA HIS A 197 -22.71 -0.43 -4.83
C HIS A 197 -22.71 -0.37 -6.35
N TYR A 198 -22.88 -1.54 -6.97
CA TYR A 198 -22.91 -1.75 -8.42
C TYR A 198 -24.19 -1.16 -9.02
#